data_70d1261d9ee75ea6b9bb42774757540b
#
_entry.id   70d1261d9ee75ea6b9bb42774757540b
#
_cell.length_a   1.000
_cell.length_b   1.000
_cell.length_c   1.000
_cell.angle_alpha   90.00
_cell.angle_beta   90.00
_cell.angle_gamma   90.00
#
_symmetry.space_group_name_H-M   'P 1'
#
loop_
_entity.id
_entity.type
_entity.pdbx_description
1 polymer ?
#
loop_
_entity_poly.entity_id
_entity_poly.type
_entity_poly.pdbx_seq_one_letter_code
_entity_poly.pdbx_strand_id
1 'polypeptide(L)'
;QLVPHSRESEEAVIGAVMINPEAYYDVAQFLQAEDFYIHRHQWIWEAFVSLHDRNEAIDFVTVTEELDQMGHLADIGGAAYITQLLNNVPSSLHAEAYGKRVEETAIRRRMLNAANSIARLAYEENLSLETVLDDSEKAVFNVSERRLTRDLQPIKAVLSEYFDRVEELSQRDEALVGVPTGFIDIDRMLGGLQPSDLLIIAGRPGMGRSEERRVGKECATGC
;
A
#
# COMPACT_ATOMS: atom_id res chain seq x y z
N GLN A 1 24.70 -12.64 2.56
CA GLN A 1 23.29 -12.90 2.93
C GLN A 1 22.51 -13.07 1.64
N LEU A 2 21.72 -14.15 1.54
CA LEU A 2 20.82 -14.37 0.40
C LEU A 2 19.69 -13.34 0.44
N VAL A 3 19.32 -12.82 -0.74
CA VAL A 3 18.19 -11.89 -0.89
C VAL A 3 16.92 -12.63 -0.46
N PRO A 4 16.03 -12.02 0.37
CA PRO A 4 14.81 -12.66 0.81
C PRO A 4 13.90 -13.05 -0.35
N HIS A 5 13.60 -14.34 -0.51
CA HIS A 5 12.67 -14.88 -1.48
C HIS A 5 12.15 -16.24 -1.03
N SER A 6 11.06 -16.70 -1.59
CA SER A 6 10.51 -18.04 -1.38
C SER A 6 10.01 -18.61 -2.71
N ARG A 7 10.90 -19.34 -3.38
CA ARG A 7 10.58 -19.99 -4.66
C ARG A 7 9.36 -20.87 -4.58
N GLU A 8 9.26 -21.65 -3.51
CA GLU A 8 8.14 -22.59 -3.29
C GLU A 8 6.80 -21.85 -3.18
N SER A 9 6.79 -20.68 -2.48
CA SER A 9 5.56 -19.87 -2.37
C SER A 9 5.20 -19.20 -3.69
N GLU A 10 6.20 -18.75 -4.48
CA GLU A 10 5.96 -18.17 -5.79
C GLU A 10 5.39 -19.21 -6.77
N GLU A 11 5.98 -20.41 -6.83
CA GLU A 11 5.47 -21.52 -7.64
C GLU A 11 4.06 -21.94 -7.20
N ALA A 12 3.82 -21.99 -5.88
CA ALA A 12 2.53 -22.41 -5.33
C ALA A 12 1.41 -21.40 -5.61
N VAL A 13 1.65 -20.07 -5.49
CA VAL A 13 0.63 -19.08 -5.76
C VAL A 13 0.26 -19.03 -7.24
N ILE A 14 1.24 -19.09 -8.14
CA ILE A 14 0.99 -19.12 -9.59
C ILE A 14 0.16 -20.35 -9.97
N GLY A 15 0.60 -21.52 -9.55
CA GLY A 15 -0.12 -22.75 -9.86
C GLY A 15 -1.50 -22.83 -9.20
N ALA A 16 -1.67 -22.26 -7.99
CA ALA A 16 -2.96 -22.19 -7.32
C ALA A 16 -3.97 -21.32 -8.09
N VAL A 17 -3.54 -20.17 -8.62
CA VAL A 17 -4.37 -19.31 -9.47
C VAL A 17 -4.77 -20.00 -10.77
N MET A 18 -3.87 -20.73 -11.39
CA MET A 18 -4.18 -21.48 -12.62
C MET A 18 -5.16 -22.65 -12.39
N ILE A 19 -5.13 -23.28 -11.20
CA ILE A 19 -6.08 -24.35 -10.84
C ILE A 19 -7.43 -23.77 -10.44
N ASN A 20 -7.43 -22.66 -9.73
CA ASN A 20 -8.60 -21.92 -9.28
C ASN A 20 -8.49 -20.45 -9.66
N PRO A 21 -8.99 -20.04 -10.84
CA PRO A 21 -8.90 -18.65 -11.31
C PRO A 21 -9.58 -17.64 -10.40
N GLU A 22 -10.56 -18.04 -9.59
CA GLU A 22 -11.20 -17.12 -8.61
C GLU A 22 -10.23 -16.67 -7.53
N ALA A 23 -9.23 -17.47 -7.19
CA ALA A 23 -8.18 -17.08 -6.24
C ALA A 23 -7.34 -15.91 -6.72
N TYR A 24 -7.33 -15.60 -8.04
CA TYR A 24 -6.67 -14.42 -8.57
C TYR A 24 -7.22 -13.13 -7.93
N TYR A 25 -8.53 -13.01 -7.79
CA TYR A 25 -9.17 -11.82 -7.22
C TYR A 25 -8.71 -11.53 -5.78
N ASP A 26 -8.54 -12.58 -4.99
CA ASP A 26 -8.08 -12.45 -3.60
C ASP A 26 -6.61 -12.05 -3.52
N VAL A 27 -5.77 -12.66 -4.38
CA VAL A 27 -4.33 -12.46 -4.36
C VAL A 27 -3.91 -11.18 -5.07
N ALA A 28 -4.55 -10.81 -6.18
CA ALA A 28 -4.25 -9.59 -6.94
C ALA A 28 -4.52 -8.29 -6.17
N GLN A 29 -5.31 -8.36 -5.08
CA GLN A 29 -5.52 -7.20 -4.20
C GLN A 29 -4.22 -6.71 -3.57
N PHE A 30 -3.25 -7.58 -3.33
CA PHE A 30 -2.02 -7.24 -2.61
C PHE A 30 -0.74 -7.66 -3.33
N LEU A 31 -0.77 -8.55 -4.31
CA LEU A 31 0.39 -9.07 -5.03
C LEU A 31 0.47 -8.49 -6.44
N GLN A 32 1.65 -8.04 -6.81
CA GLN A 32 1.96 -7.51 -8.14
C GLN A 32 3.11 -8.29 -8.78
N ALA A 33 3.28 -8.20 -10.10
CA ALA A 33 4.35 -8.89 -10.82
C ALA A 33 5.75 -8.60 -10.25
N GLU A 34 6.00 -7.36 -9.86
CA GLU A 34 7.28 -6.91 -9.26
C GLU A 34 7.59 -7.57 -7.89
N ASP A 35 6.59 -8.14 -7.23
CA ASP A 35 6.73 -8.79 -5.94
C ASP A 35 7.35 -10.19 -6.06
N PHE A 36 7.38 -10.76 -7.25
CA PHE A 36 8.07 -12.01 -7.51
C PHE A 36 9.58 -11.79 -7.65
N TYR A 37 10.37 -12.64 -7.04
CA TYR A 37 11.83 -12.60 -7.15
C TYR A 37 12.32 -13.21 -8.45
N ILE A 38 11.66 -14.27 -8.91
CA ILE A 38 12.03 -15.02 -10.11
C ILE A 38 11.39 -14.35 -11.32
N HIS A 39 12.20 -13.84 -12.25
CA HIS A 39 11.73 -13.09 -13.42
C HIS A 39 10.66 -13.82 -14.25
N ARG A 40 10.81 -15.13 -14.45
CA ARG A 40 9.81 -15.92 -15.19
C ARG A 40 8.44 -15.96 -14.48
N HIS A 41 8.42 -15.83 -13.15
CA HIS A 41 7.17 -15.71 -12.39
C HIS A 41 6.54 -14.34 -12.54
N GLN A 42 7.36 -13.28 -12.70
CA GLN A 42 6.88 -11.94 -13.02
C GLN A 42 6.12 -11.95 -14.35
N TRP A 43 6.72 -12.50 -15.40
CA TRP A 43 6.09 -12.59 -16.72
C TRP A 43 4.80 -13.42 -16.71
N ILE A 44 4.76 -14.52 -15.97
CA ILE A 44 3.52 -15.30 -15.82
C ILE A 44 2.44 -14.48 -15.10
N TRP A 45 2.81 -13.72 -14.08
CA TRP A 45 1.86 -12.86 -13.37
C TRP A 45 1.38 -11.70 -14.24
N GLU A 46 2.24 -11.10 -15.05
CA GLU A 46 1.89 -10.10 -16.06
C GLU A 46 0.88 -10.66 -17.09
N ALA A 47 1.08 -11.90 -17.52
CA ALA A 47 0.11 -12.58 -18.38
C ALA A 47 -1.26 -12.76 -17.68
N PHE A 48 -1.29 -13.09 -16.38
CA PHE A 48 -2.53 -13.17 -15.62
C PHE A 48 -3.25 -11.82 -15.56
N VAL A 49 -2.51 -10.73 -15.30
CA VAL A 49 -3.06 -9.36 -15.30
C VAL A 49 -3.65 -9.02 -16.67
N SER A 50 -2.92 -9.29 -17.74
CA SER A 50 -3.35 -9.01 -19.11
C SER A 50 -4.62 -9.77 -19.49
N LEU A 51 -4.70 -11.06 -19.18
CA LEU A 51 -5.89 -11.90 -19.42
C LEU A 51 -7.09 -11.39 -18.60
N HIS A 52 -6.85 -11.07 -17.33
CA HIS A 52 -7.89 -10.55 -16.45
C HIS A 52 -8.48 -9.23 -16.96
N ASP A 53 -7.64 -8.29 -17.41
CA ASP A 53 -8.07 -6.98 -17.91
C ASP A 53 -8.91 -7.11 -19.19
N ARG A 54 -8.69 -8.17 -19.96
CA ARG A 54 -9.51 -8.52 -21.13
C ARG A 54 -10.72 -9.39 -20.81
N ASN A 55 -10.95 -9.72 -19.52
CA ASN A 55 -11.98 -10.66 -19.06
C ASN A 55 -11.87 -12.05 -19.72
N GLU A 56 -10.66 -12.49 -19.99
CA GLU A 56 -10.35 -13.83 -20.48
C GLU A 56 -10.07 -14.79 -19.32
N ALA A 57 -10.34 -16.07 -19.53
CA ALA A 57 -10.08 -17.08 -18.49
C ALA A 57 -8.57 -17.25 -18.27
N ILE A 58 -8.17 -17.40 -17.00
CA ILE A 58 -6.78 -17.73 -16.64
C ILE A 58 -6.67 -19.25 -16.55
N ASP A 59 -6.23 -19.90 -17.63
CA ASP A 59 -6.00 -21.33 -17.69
C ASP A 59 -4.69 -21.65 -18.43
N PHE A 60 -4.37 -22.95 -18.51
CA PHE A 60 -3.13 -23.42 -19.13
C PHE A 60 -2.99 -22.96 -20.60
N VAL A 61 -4.10 -22.97 -21.36
CA VAL A 61 -4.06 -22.66 -22.80
C VAL A 61 -3.89 -21.17 -23.01
N THR A 62 -4.75 -20.36 -22.38
CA THR A 62 -4.76 -18.90 -22.50
C THR A 62 -3.45 -18.28 -22.00
N VAL A 63 -2.93 -18.77 -20.85
CA VAL A 63 -1.65 -18.28 -20.30
C VAL A 63 -0.48 -18.65 -21.21
N THR A 64 -0.48 -19.85 -21.80
CA THR A 64 0.57 -20.24 -22.73
C THR A 64 0.56 -19.39 -24.00
N GLU A 65 -0.63 -19.13 -24.55
CA GLU A 65 -0.80 -18.27 -25.73
C GLU A 65 -0.42 -16.83 -25.45
N GLU A 66 -0.82 -16.29 -24.29
CA GLU A 66 -0.47 -14.93 -23.89
C GLU A 66 1.06 -14.76 -23.72
N LEU A 67 1.71 -15.71 -23.07
CA LEU A 67 3.17 -15.69 -22.91
C LEU A 67 3.92 -15.84 -24.25
N ASP A 68 3.34 -16.54 -25.21
CA ASP A 68 3.90 -16.63 -26.57
C ASP A 68 3.74 -15.31 -27.32
N GLN A 69 2.58 -14.67 -27.20
CA GLN A 69 2.35 -13.32 -27.78
C GLN A 69 3.26 -12.26 -27.16
N MET A 70 3.53 -12.34 -25.86
CA MET A 70 4.49 -11.47 -25.16
C MET A 70 5.95 -11.79 -25.51
N GLY A 71 6.22 -12.93 -26.18
CA GLY A 71 7.55 -13.39 -26.55
C GLY A 71 8.36 -14.02 -25.41
N HIS A 72 7.73 -14.31 -24.26
CA HIS A 72 8.40 -14.83 -23.05
C HIS A 72 8.25 -16.34 -22.85
N LEU A 73 7.44 -17.03 -23.68
CA LEU A 73 7.16 -18.46 -23.49
C LEU A 73 8.44 -19.31 -23.49
N ALA A 74 9.40 -19.04 -24.40
CA ALA A 74 10.65 -19.77 -24.46
C ALA A 74 11.54 -19.49 -23.23
N ASP A 75 11.58 -18.23 -22.76
CA ASP A 75 12.41 -17.80 -21.65
C ASP A 75 11.96 -18.36 -20.30
N ILE A 76 10.67 -18.60 -20.12
CA ILE A 76 10.16 -19.25 -18.91
C ILE A 76 10.44 -20.75 -18.85
N GLY A 77 10.80 -21.37 -19.99
CA GLY A 77 11.01 -22.83 -20.13
C GLY A 77 9.87 -23.54 -20.86
N GLY A 78 9.05 -22.80 -21.63
CA GLY A 78 7.96 -23.33 -22.42
C GLY A 78 6.75 -23.81 -21.62
N ALA A 79 5.77 -24.41 -22.30
CA ALA A 79 4.58 -24.98 -21.68
C ALA A 79 4.89 -26.08 -20.64
N ALA A 80 6.06 -26.72 -20.75
CA ALA A 80 6.50 -27.73 -19.78
C ALA A 80 6.68 -27.15 -18.38
N TYR A 81 7.19 -25.91 -18.27
CA TYR A 81 7.33 -25.26 -16.97
C TYR A 81 5.96 -24.91 -16.35
N ILE A 82 5.03 -24.44 -17.16
CA ILE A 82 3.66 -24.16 -16.70
C ILE A 82 2.99 -25.47 -16.18
N THR A 83 3.17 -26.58 -16.89
CA THR A 83 2.70 -27.88 -16.43
C THR A 83 3.35 -28.30 -15.10
N GLN A 84 4.66 -28.02 -14.94
CA GLN A 84 5.35 -28.29 -13.68
C GLN A 84 4.77 -27.46 -12.52
N LEU A 85 4.47 -26.17 -12.74
CA LEU A 85 3.85 -25.32 -11.73
C LEU A 85 2.49 -25.87 -11.29
N LEU A 86 1.65 -26.31 -12.22
CA LEU A 86 0.35 -26.92 -11.91
C LEU A 86 0.48 -28.20 -11.06
N ASN A 87 1.48 -29.02 -11.34
CA ASN A 87 1.70 -30.28 -10.62
C ASN A 87 2.31 -30.08 -9.22
N ASN A 88 3.01 -29.00 -9.00
CA ASN A 88 3.70 -28.72 -7.73
C ASN A 88 2.83 -28.03 -6.68
N VAL A 89 1.57 -27.69 -6.99
CA VAL A 89 0.68 -26.98 -6.06
C VAL A 89 0.24 -27.89 -4.93
N PRO A 90 0.55 -27.57 -3.67
CA PRO A 90 0.08 -28.40 -2.53
C PRO A 90 -1.43 -28.29 -2.31
N SER A 91 -2.02 -27.12 -2.53
CA SER A 91 -3.45 -26.84 -2.42
C SER A 91 -3.81 -25.50 -3.05
N SER A 92 -4.78 -25.48 -3.95
CA SER A 92 -5.30 -24.23 -4.54
C SER A 92 -6.14 -23.39 -3.56
N LEU A 93 -6.60 -23.98 -2.45
CA LEU A 93 -7.39 -23.28 -1.42
C LEU A 93 -6.54 -22.30 -0.58
N HIS A 94 -5.22 -22.40 -0.62
CA HIS A 94 -4.32 -21.59 0.19
C HIS A 94 -3.54 -20.54 -0.63
N ALA A 95 -4.04 -20.17 -1.81
CA ALA A 95 -3.40 -19.18 -2.68
C ALA A 95 -3.08 -17.87 -1.95
N GLU A 96 -4.00 -17.37 -1.12
CA GLU A 96 -3.81 -16.16 -0.31
C GLU A 96 -2.63 -16.30 0.67
N ALA A 97 -2.49 -17.44 1.34
CA ALA A 97 -1.38 -17.66 2.27
C ALA A 97 -0.02 -17.70 1.55
N TYR A 98 0.02 -18.32 0.36
CA TYR A 98 1.23 -18.32 -0.48
C TYR A 98 1.55 -16.93 -0.99
N GLY A 99 0.55 -16.18 -1.47
CA GLY A 99 0.69 -14.79 -1.91
C GLY A 99 1.21 -13.88 -0.80
N LYS A 100 0.67 -13.95 0.41
CA LYS A 100 1.16 -13.20 1.57
C LYS A 100 2.64 -13.48 1.88
N ARG A 101 3.08 -14.73 1.71
CA ARG A 101 4.48 -15.05 1.89
C ARG A 101 5.39 -14.44 0.83
N VAL A 102 4.93 -14.38 -0.42
CA VAL A 102 5.64 -13.68 -1.51
C VAL A 102 5.69 -12.18 -1.21
N GLU A 103 4.59 -11.57 -0.80
CA GLU A 103 4.52 -10.16 -0.41
C GLU A 103 5.47 -9.82 0.74
N GLU A 104 5.50 -10.62 1.81
CA GLU A 104 6.43 -10.42 2.94
C GLU A 104 7.89 -10.39 2.49
N THR A 105 8.28 -11.30 1.60
CA THR A 105 9.66 -11.34 1.09
C THR A 105 9.94 -10.18 0.14
N ALA A 106 8.96 -9.74 -0.64
CA ALA A 106 9.05 -8.55 -1.49
C ALA A 106 9.22 -7.26 -0.67
N ILE A 107 8.47 -7.10 0.42
CA ILE A 107 8.63 -5.97 1.35
C ILE A 107 10.05 -5.93 1.91
N ARG A 108 10.58 -7.07 2.34
CA ARG A 108 11.96 -7.16 2.85
C ARG A 108 12.99 -6.75 1.79
N ARG A 109 12.79 -7.14 0.52
CA ARG A 109 13.65 -6.71 -0.59
C ARG A 109 13.58 -5.20 -0.83
N ARG A 110 12.37 -4.62 -0.79
CA ARG A 110 12.18 -3.17 -0.91
C ARG A 110 12.86 -2.41 0.24
N MET A 111 12.78 -2.92 1.47
CA MET A 111 13.51 -2.35 2.61
C MET A 111 15.04 -2.38 2.39
N LEU A 112 15.57 -3.50 1.90
CA LEU A 112 17.01 -3.59 1.59
C LEU A 112 17.42 -2.62 0.48
N ASN A 113 16.61 -2.47 -0.55
CA ASN A 113 16.86 -1.53 -1.63
C ASN A 113 16.81 -0.07 -1.14
N ALA A 114 15.83 0.28 -0.30
CA ALA A 114 15.76 1.59 0.33
C ALA A 114 16.99 1.87 1.20
N ALA A 115 17.40 0.92 2.04
CA ALA A 115 18.59 1.05 2.87
C ALA A 115 19.86 1.27 2.03
N ASN A 116 20.03 0.51 0.92
CA ASN A 116 21.14 0.69 0.01
C ASN A 116 21.11 2.05 -0.70
N SER A 117 19.91 2.55 -1.07
CA SER A 117 19.74 3.87 -1.66
C SER A 117 20.11 4.98 -0.68
N ILE A 118 19.66 4.89 0.57
CA ILE A 118 19.99 5.83 1.65
C ILE A 118 21.51 5.82 1.92
N ALA A 119 22.12 4.62 2.00
CA ALA A 119 23.54 4.51 2.18
C ALA A 119 24.32 5.19 1.04
N ARG A 120 23.89 5.03 -0.22
CA ARG A 120 24.50 5.68 -1.37
C ARG A 120 24.37 7.20 -1.31
N LEU A 121 23.17 7.71 -1.01
CA LEU A 121 22.92 9.15 -0.84
C LEU A 121 23.83 9.77 0.22
N ALA A 122 24.09 9.06 1.33
CA ALA A 122 24.96 9.52 2.40
C ALA A 122 26.44 9.65 1.98
N TYR A 123 26.88 8.96 0.93
CA TYR A 123 28.23 9.09 0.36
C TYR A 123 28.34 10.17 -0.71
N GLU A 124 27.25 10.76 -1.17
CA GLU A 124 27.26 11.80 -2.20
C GLU A 124 27.49 13.19 -1.59
N GLU A 125 28.76 13.56 -1.41
CA GLU A 125 29.18 14.84 -0.81
C GLU A 125 28.73 16.08 -1.61
N ASN A 126 28.34 15.92 -2.88
CA ASN A 126 27.92 17.03 -3.76
C ASN A 126 26.45 17.48 -3.52
N LEU A 127 25.66 16.68 -2.80
CA LEU A 127 24.27 17.00 -2.49
C LEU A 127 24.17 17.84 -1.20
N SER A 128 23.17 18.72 -1.14
CA SER A 128 22.87 19.41 0.12
C SER A 128 22.34 18.41 1.15
N LEU A 129 22.62 18.64 2.43
CA LEU A 129 22.14 17.78 3.51
C LEU A 129 20.59 17.70 3.52
N GLU A 130 19.92 18.80 3.20
CA GLU A 130 18.47 18.87 3.10
C GLU A 130 17.94 17.92 2.02
N THR A 131 18.54 17.92 0.82
CA THR A 131 18.18 16.99 -0.26
C THR A 131 18.41 15.53 0.13
N VAL A 132 19.53 15.23 0.80
CA VAL A 132 19.83 13.86 1.26
C VAL A 132 18.79 13.38 2.27
N LEU A 133 18.36 14.25 3.20
CA LEU A 133 17.33 13.91 4.17
C LEU A 133 15.98 13.68 3.49
N ASP A 134 15.53 14.60 2.63
CA ASP A 134 14.26 14.49 1.91
C ASP A 134 14.19 13.22 1.06
N ASP A 135 15.23 12.90 0.33
CA ASP A 135 15.25 11.70 -0.53
C ASP A 135 15.37 10.40 0.28
N SER A 136 16.01 10.45 1.45
CA SER A 136 16.03 9.33 2.39
C SER A 136 14.65 9.07 2.99
N GLU A 137 13.93 10.12 3.39
CA GLU A 137 12.53 10.01 3.88
C GLU A 137 11.62 9.44 2.80
N LYS A 138 11.72 9.91 1.56
CA LYS A 138 10.96 9.38 0.42
C LYS A 138 11.25 7.89 0.19
N ALA A 139 12.52 7.48 0.27
CA ALA A 139 12.90 6.09 0.08
C ALA A 139 12.25 5.16 1.12
N VAL A 140 12.15 5.59 2.39
CA VAL A 140 11.46 4.85 3.45
C VAL A 140 9.95 4.90 3.26
N PHE A 141 9.40 6.06 2.94
CA PHE A 141 7.96 6.27 2.75
C PHE A 141 7.41 5.39 1.64
N ASN A 142 8.11 5.29 0.49
CA ASN A 142 7.73 4.45 -0.64
C ASN A 142 7.59 2.95 -0.28
N VAL A 143 8.32 2.47 0.73
CA VAL A 143 8.17 1.09 1.23
C VAL A 143 6.85 0.92 1.99
N SER A 144 6.40 1.98 2.70
CA SER A 144 5.20 1.95 3.55
C SER A 144 3.93 2.29 2.79
N GLU A 145 4.00 3.18 1.80
CA GLU A 145 2.84 3.74 1.08
C GLU A 145 2.01 2.66 0.38
N ARG A 146 2.67 1.69 -0.27
CA ARG A 146 1.98 0.56 -0.91
C ARG A 146 1.15 -0.28 0.06
N ARG A 147 1.43 -0.22 1.36
CA ARG A 147 0.66 -0.90 2.40
C ARG A 147 -0.60 -0.12 2.78
N LEU A 148 -0.54 1.22 2.77
CA LEU A 148 -1.64 2.09 3.15
C LEU A 148 -2.75 2.18 2.09
N THR A 149 -2.39 2.04 0.80
CA THR A 149 -3.34 2.13 -0.33
C THR A 149 -4.24 0.89 -0.45
N ARG A 150 -3.99 -0.15 0.32
CA ARG A 150 -4.61 -1.49 0.17
C ARG A 150 -5.72 -1.79 1.17
N ASP A 151 -6.00 -0.92 2.13
CA ASP A 151 -7.10 -1.10 3.08
C ASP A 151 -8.45 -0.66 2.46
N LEU A 152 -8.86 -1.33 1.37
CA LEU A 152 -10.25 -1.35 0.95
C LEU A 152 -11.03 -2.11 2.04
N GLN A 153 -11.56 -1.37 3.01
CA GLN A 153 -12.44 -1.98 4.00
C GLN A 153 -13.80 -2.32 3.37
N PRO A 154 -14.35 -3.51 3.62
CA PRO A 154 -15.70 -3.83 3.18
C PRO A 154 -16.66 -2.76 3.67
N ILE A 155 -17.48 -2.21 2.77
CA ILE A 155 -18.43 -1.13 3.09
C ILE A 155 -19.31 -1.46 4.31
N LYS A 156 -19.59 -2.74 4.53
CA LYS A 156 -20.33 -3.23 5.69
C LYS A 156 -19.61 -2.94 7.02
N ALA A 157 -18.28 -3.07 7.07
CA ALA A 157 -17.49 -2.77 8.27
C ALA A 157 -17.48 -1.26 8.54
N VAL A 158 -17.27 -0.46 7.49
CA VAL A 158 -17.31 1.01 7.58
C VAL A 158 -18.70 1.50 7.98
N LEU A 159 -19.76 0.90 7.44
CA LEU A 159 -21.13 1.26 7.81
C LEU A 159 -21.45 0.92 9.26
N SER A 160 -21.02 -0.25 9.78
CA SER A 160 -21.29 -0.58 11.18
C SER A 160 -20.58 0.38 12.13
N GLU A 161 -19.30 0.73 11.86
CA GLU A 161 -18.59 1.73 12.65
C GLU A 161 -19.24 3.12 12.58
N TYR A 162 -19.74 3.49 11.39
CA TYR A 162 -20.46 4.75 11.21
C TYR A 162 -21.80 4.78 11.98
N PHE A 163 -22.56 3.69 12.00
CA PHE A 163 -23.79 3.59 12.76
C PHE A 163 -23.53 3.67 14.26
N ASP A 164 -22.53 2.97 14.78
CA ASP A 164 -22.14 3.03 16.20
C ASP A 164 -21.77 4.47 16.59
N ARG A 165 -21.04 5.17 15.72
CA ARG A 165 -20.66 6.57 15.93
C ARG A 165 -21.84 7.53 15.91
N VAL A 166 -22.81 7.32 14.99
CA VAL A 166 -24.05 8.11 14.94
C VAL A 166 -24.90 7.86 16.18
N GLU A 167 -24.98 6.63 16.67
CA GLU A 167 -25.71 6.29 17.89
C GLU A 167 -25.06 6.94 19.13
N GLU A 168 -23.74 6.91 19.25
CA GLU A 168 -22.99 7.63 20.30
C GLU A 168 -23.26 9.15 20.27
N LEU A 169 -23.24 9.75 19.07
CA LEU A 169 -23.52 11.17 18.89
C LEU A 169 -24.98 11.53 19.23
N SER A 170 -25.91 10.65 18.91
CA SER A 170 -27.34 10.83 19.21
C SER A 170 -27.61 10.78 20.71
N GLN A 171 -26.81 10.10 21.50
CA GLN A 171 -26.95 9.97 22.95
C GLN A 171 -26.25 11.09 23.74
N ARG A 172 -25.44 11.93 23.06
CA ARG A 172 -24.77 13.08 23.67
C ARG A 172 -25.66 14.31 23.59
N ASP A 173 -26.04 14.82 24.76
CA ASP A 173 -26.79 16.08 24.90
C ASP A 173 -25.95 17.35 24.57
N GLU A 174 -24.64 17.19 24.30
CA GLU A 174 -23.74 18.29 23.98
C GLU A 174 -23.66 18.52 22.46
N ALA A 175 -23.96 19.77 22.07
CA ALA A 175 -23.94 20.21 20.66
C ALA A 175 -22.55 20.21 19.98
N LEU A 176 -21.49 19.82 20.69
CA LEU A 176 -20.09 19.82 20.23
C LEU A 176 -19.61 18.38 19.97
N VAL A 177 -19.40 18.08 18.69
CA VAL A 177 -18.95 16.76 18.22
C VAL A 177 -17.43 16.66 18.22
N GLY A 178 -16.73 17.79 18.01
CA GLY A 178 -15.27 17.89 17.92
C GLY A 178 -14.60 18.44 19.19
N VAL A 179 -13.29 18.70 19.10
CA VAL A 179 -12.53 19.35 20.17
C VAL A 179 -12.91 20.83 20.24
N PRO A 180 -13.37 21.35 21.40
CA PRO A 180 -13.76 22.73 21.52
C PRO A 180 -12.57 23.68 21.33
N THR A 181 -12.78 24.76 20.59
CA THR A 181 -11.77 25.82 20.40
C THR A 181 -11.71 26.79 21.58
N GLY A 182 -12.76 26.82 22.42
CA GLY A 182 -12.96 27.77 23.50
C GLY A 182 -13.64 29.08 23.06
N PHE A 183 -13.91 29.24 21.76
CA PHE A 183 -14.67 30.38 21.22
C PHE A 183 -16.10 29.90 20.89
N ILE A 184 -17.08 30.30 21.70
CA ILE A 184 -18.47 29.82 21.66
C ILE A 184 -19.08 29.94 20.26
N ASP A 185 -18.84 31.06 19.57
CA ASP A 185 -19.41 31.30 18.24
C ASP A 185 -18.73 30.44 17.16
N ILE A 186 -17.43 30.19 17.28
CA ILE A 186 -16.68 29.31 16.37
C ILE A 186 -17.11 27.86 16.61
N ASP A 187 -17.19 27.45 17.85
CA ASP A 187 -17.61 26.10 18.24
C ASP A 187 -19.04 25.80 17.79
N ARG A 188 -19.93 26.81 17.85
CA ARG A 188 -21.30 26.69 17.34
C ARG A 188 -21.37 26.57 15.81
N MET A 189 -20.46 27.26 15.09
CA MET A 189 -20.41 27.20 13.62
C MET A 189 -19.78 25.92 13.08
N LEU A 190 -18.73 25.44 13.75
CA LEU A 190 -17.94 24.30 13.27
C LEU A 190 -18.34 22.97 13.92
N GLY A 191 -19.08 23.00 15.04
CA GLY A 191 -19.33 21.79 15.83
C GLY A 191 -18.08 21.29 16.59
N GLY A 192 -17.06 22.17 16.75
CA GLY A 192 -15.73 21.82 17.25
C GLY A 192 -14.76 21.40 16.13
N LEU A 193 -13.47 21.25 16.48
CA LEU A 193 -12.43 20.79 15.54
C LEU A 193 -12.53 19.27 15.34
N GLN A 194 -12.69 18.82 14.10
CA GLN A 194 -12.81 17.39 13.80
C GLN A 194 -11.52 16.85 13.17
N PRO A 195 -11.19 15.57 13.38
CA PRO A 195 -10.11 14.91 12.66
C PRO A 195 -10.34 14.99 11.14
N SER A 196 -9.31 15.24 10.39
CA SER A 196 -9.30 15.40 8.93
C SER A 196 -9.80 16.75 8.38
N ASP A 197 -10.24 17.69 9.21
CA ASP A 197 -10.61 19.02 8.75
C ASP A 197 -9.38 19.91 8.55
N LEU A 198 -9.34 20.60 7.42
CA LEU A 198 -8.36 21.65 7.16
C LEU A 198 -8.97 23.02 7.50
N LEU A 199 -8.58 23.60 8.62
CA LEU A 199 -9.06 24.91 9.05
C LEU A 199 -8.03 26.01 8.69
N ILE A 200 -8.41 26.94 7.82
CA ILE A 200 -7.55 28.06 7.41
C ILE A 200 -8.02 29.33 8.11
N ILE A 201 -7.20 29.85 9.03
CA ILE A 201 -7.44 31.13 9.70
C ILE A 201 -6.66 32.22 8.98
N ALA A 202 -7.36 33.15 8.35
CA ALA A 202 -6.78 34.29 7.64
C ALA A 202 -7.14 35.60 8.33
N GLY A 203 -6.20 36.54 8.36
CA GLY A 203 -6.42 37.89 8.89
C GLY A 203 -5.61 38.89 8.08
N ARG A 204 -6.14 40.14 7.91
CA ARG A 204 -5.37 41.22 7.29
C ARG A 204 -4.22 41.65 8.19
N PRO A 205 -3.13 42.23 7.65
CA PRO A 205 -2.05 42.78 8.44
C PRO A 205 -2.59 43.83 9.48
N GLY A 206 -2.19 43.68 10.74
CA GLY A 206 -2.64 44.53 11.83
C GLY A 206 -3.89 44.10 12.60
N MET A 207 -4.50 42.96 12.27
CA MET A 207 -5.70 42.43 12.96
C MET A 207 -5.37 41.46 14.14
N GLY A 208 -4.20 41.53 14.73
CA GLY A 208 -3.85 40.77 15.96
C GLY A 208 -3.36 39.33 15.75
N ARG A 209 -3.40 38.79 14.53
CA ARG A 209 -2.96 37.39 14.26
C ARG A 209 -1.52 37.09 14.66
N SER A 210 -0.65 38.09 14.59
CA SER A 210 0.79 37.95 14.92
C SER A 210 1.10 38.08 16.41
N GLU A 211 0.19 38.61 17.24
CA GLU A 211 0.40 38.77 18.67
C GLU A 211 0.33 37.46 19.44
N GLU A 212 -0.60 36.58 19.09
CA GLU A 212 -0.68 35.21 19.66
C GLU A 212 0.56 34.38 19.36
N ARG A 213 1.19 34.57 18.19
CA ARG A 213 2.45 33.91 17.83
C ARG A 213 3.63 34.39 18.66
N ARG A 214 3.60 35.64 19.16
CA ARG A 214 4.61 36.18 20.08
C ARG A 214 4.48 35.59 21.48
N VAL A 215 3.25 35.55 22.00
CA VAL A 215 2.95 34.96 23.32
C VAL A 215 3.37 33.48 23.37
N GLY A 216 3.07 32.70 22.34
CA GLY A 216 3.50 31.29 22.23
C GLY A 216 5.04 31.12 22.17
N LYS A 217 5.77 32.06 21.59
CA LYS A 217 7.23 32.03 21.55
C LYS A 217 7.88 32.44 22.88
N GLU A 218 7.27 33.37 23.61
CA GLU A 218 7.77 33.79 24.91
C GLU A 218 7.55 32.73 25.99
N CYS A 219 6.45 31.97 25.93
CA CYS A 219 6.25 30.83 26.81
C CYS A 219 7.21 29.64 26.54
N ALA A 220 7.71 29.51 25.31
CA ALA A 220 8.66 28.45 24.96
C ALA A 220 10.12 28.79 25.33
N THR A 221 10.42 30.06 25.62
CA THR A 221 11.78 30.51 25.99
C THR A 221 11.93 30.86 27.46
N GLY A 222 10.89 30.75 28.26
CA GLY A 222 10.84 31.14 29.67
C GLY A 222 10.61 29.98 30.67
N CYS A 223 10.79 28.72 30.27
CA CYS A 223 10.80 27.58 31.17
C CYS A 223 12.10 26.82 31.02
#